data_419ce14e31443794d32119b99e25fe5c
#
_entry.id   419ce14e31443794d32119b99e25fe5c
#
_cell.length_a   1.000
_cell.length_b   1.000
_cell.length_c   1.000
_cell.angle_alpha   90.00
_cell.angle_beta   90.00
_cell.angle_gamma   90.00
#
_symmetry.space_group_name_H-M   'P 1'
#
loop_
_entity.id
_entity.type
_entity.pdbx_description
1 polymer ?
#
loop_
_entity_poly.entity_id
_entity_poly.type
_entity_poly.pdbx_seq_one_letter_code
_entity_poly.pdbx_strand_id
1 'polypeptide(L)'
;MITAAMLYDQVMCPHRPSMDLFANPMKRDKLSPFVKLLWEKGTAYEEEVIASLDIPFLDLTPYSLEEKESKTLEAIEKKEPLIYRGRISADDLLGEPDLLRFEEDGYVAGDIKSGAGEEGVEDDRRPKKHYAVQLALYTDILERKGLSRKREPFVWDIHGDEVTYELDELTGKRNPTTLWNIYQGTLDEARRNISNPGNSSPAYSSICKLCHWRTECMKTLERSDDLTLLPGLGRSMRQELIDRMPTVDELANTEIEQFIEGGTTIFTGIGIKSLEKFKARADLVKSQNPEPYLTEPIALPDSERELFFDIEVDSMQNFCYLHGFVERSNGDNNTEKYVAFFSDDLSPEAEEQAFANAWQYISGNQPCAIYIYSKYERTFWRKLQSKYSSVCSKEEIETLFDPDNTIDLLYVVGKYTVWPTRDHTLKTLAQSLDFKWRDTDPSGVAS
;
A
#
# COMPACT_ATOMS: atom_id res chain seq x y z
N MET A 1 12.05 14.00 20.56
CA MET A 1 12.03 12.51 20.62
C MET A 1 11.54 12.00 19.27
N ILE A 2 12.18 10.98 18.71
CA ILE A 2 11.75 10.26 17.53
C ILE A 2 10.91 9.07 17.99
N THR A 3 9.71 8.93 17.45
CA THR A 3 8.77 7.87 17.84
C THR A 3 8.65 6.80 16.75
N ALA A 4 8.21 5.61 17.12
CA ALA A 4 7.91 4.54 16.19
C ALA A 4 6.88 4.96 15.12
N ALA A 5 5.86 5.73 15.49
CA ALA A 5 4.89 6.29 14.57
C ALA A 5 5.53 7.25 13.55
N MET A 6 6.50 8.09 13.99
CA MET A 6 7.25 8.96 13.07
C MET A 6 8.06 8.16 12.05
N LEU A 7 8.69 7.04 12.48
CA LEU A 7 9.44 6.20 11.55
C LEU A 7 8.52 5.44 10.59
N TYR A 8 7.36 4.98 11.06
CA TYR A 8 6.33 4.45 10.18
C TYR A 8 5.96 5.47 9.09
N ASP A 9 5.66 6.69 9.49
CA ASP A 9 5.30 7.77 8.59
C ASP A 9 6.46 8.17 7.66
N GLN A 10 7.71 8.11 8.14
CA GLN A 10 8.92 8.36 7.34
C GLN A 10 9.06 7.34 6.20
N VAL A 11 8.80 6.06 6.46
CA VAL A 11 8.81 5.01 5.41
C VAL A 11 7.71 5.25 4.39
N MET A 12 6.50 5.61 4.84
CA MET A 12 5.36 5.85 3.96
C MET A 12 5.53 7.14 3.14
N CYS A 13 6.00 8.20 3.75
CA CYS A 13 6.29 9.48 3.11
C CYS A 13 7.34 10.28 3.91
N PRO A 14 8.58 10.41 3.43
CA PRO A 14 9.65 11.13 4.13
C PRO A 14 9.35 12.61 4.43
N HIS A 15 8.34 13.20 3.79
CA HIS A 15 7.91 14.58 4.04
C HIS A 15 6.88 14.71 5.15
N ARG A 16 6.14 13.63 5.47
CA ARG A 16 5.04 13.68 6.44
C ARG A 16 5.49 14.05 7.86
N PRO A 17 6.55 13.48 8.45
CA PRO A 17 7.03 13.89 9.77
C PRO A 17 7.41 15.38 9.86
N SER A 18 8.01 15.93 8.81
CA SER A 18 8.32 17.36 8.72
C SER A 18 7.04 18.21 8.69
N MET A 19 6.03 17.81 7.92
CA MET A 19 4.74 18.51 7.91
C MET A 19 4.04 18.45 9.26
N ASP A 20 4.06 17.32 9.96
CA ASP A 20 3.45 17.15 11.26
C ASP A 20 4.10 18.05 12.34
N LEU A 21 5.40 18.33 12.22
CA LEU A 21 6.14 19.15 13.17
C LEU A 21 6.10 20.65 12.85
N PHE A 22 6.17 21.03 11.59
CA PHE A 22 6.43 22.41 11.18
C PHE A 22 5.27 23.10 10.47
N ALA A 23 4.36 22.34 9.85
CA ALA A 23 3.26 22.95 9.12
C ALA A 23 2.15 23.44 10.07
N ASN A 24 1.38 24.43 9.60
CA ASN A 24 0.24 24.93 10.37
C ASN A 24 -0.85 23.85 10.51
N PRO A 25 -1.16 23.38 11.74
CA PRO A 25 -2.15 22.31 11.94
C PRO A 25 -3.55 22.63 11.39
N MET A 26 -3.91 23.90 11.25
CA MET A 26 -5.20 24.32 10.66
C MET A 26 -5.33 24.02 9.18
N LYS A 27 -4.23 23.67 8.51
CA LYS A 27 -4.19 23.25 7.10
C LYS A 27 -4.30 21.74 6.90
N ARG A 28 -4.42 20.98 7.97
CA ARG A 28 -4.68 19.53 7.88
C ARG A 28 -6.05 19.27 7.27
N ASP A 29 -6.08 18.35 6.33
CA ASP A 29 -7.32 17.82 5.80
C ASP A 29 -8.09 17.09 6.92
N LYS A 30 -9.40 17.09 6.84
CA LYS A 30 -10.22 16.23 7.69
C LYS A 30 -9.92 14.77 7.40
N LEU A 31 -9.91 13.95 8.44
CA LEU A 31 -9.80 12.51 8.26
C LEU A 31 -10.95 12.00 7.38
N SER A 32 -10.60 11.23 6.36
CA SER A 32 -11.62 10.59 5.55
C SER A 32 -12.40 9.56 6.39
N PRO A 33 -13.68 9.29 6.08
CA PRO A 33 -14.45 8.25 6.77
C PRO A 33 -13.73 6.89 6.75
N PHE A 34 -13.05 6.58 5.65
CA PHE A 34 -12.28 5.35 5.52
C PHE A 34 -11.10 5.27 6.50
N VAL A 35 -10.28 6.33 6.61
CA VAL A 35 -9.17 6.36 7.58
C VAL A 35 -9.70 6.26 9.02
N LYS A 36 -10.83 6.90 9.31
CA LYS A 36 -11.46 6.80 10.63
C LYS A 36 -11.90 5.36 10.93
N LEU A 37 -12.55 4.70 9.97
CA LEU A 37 -12.95 3.31 10.07
C LEU A 37 -11.75 2.37 10.30
N LEU A 38 -10.63 2.60 9.57
CA LEU A 38 -9.40 1.83 9.78
C LEU A 38 -8.87 1.94 11.21
N TRP A 39 -8.91 3.13 11.80
CA TRP A 39 -8.45 3.33 13.18
C TRP A 39 -9.40 2.67 14.20
N GLU A 40 -10.72 2.86 14.05
CA GLU A 40 -11.71 2.25 14.93
C GLU A 40 -11.62 0.72 14.93
N LYS A 41 -11.50 0.13 13.73
CA LYS A 41 -11.33 -1.32 13.61
C LYS A 41 -9.97 -1.81 14.12
N GLY A 42 -8.89 -1.04 13.93
CA GLY A 42 -7.58 -1.37 14.49
C GLY A 42 -7.62 -1.46 16.02
N THR A 43 -8.24 -0.47 16.67
CA THR A 43 -8.42 -0.47 18.13
C THR A 43 -9.30 -1.64 18.60
N ALA A 44 -10.43 -1.89 17.92
CA ALA A 44 -11.33 -2.98 18.28
C ALA A 44 -10.64 -4.36 18.16
N TYR A 45 -9.85 -4.56 17.10
CA TYR A 45 -9.09 -5.79 16.90
C TYR A 45 -8.06 -6.00 18.01
N GLU A 46 -7.32 -4.97 18.38
CA GLU A 46 -6.36 -5.05 19.48
C GLU A 46 -7.01 -5.42 20.80
N GLU A 47 -8.16 -4.78 21.13
CA GLU A 47 -8.96 -5.10 22.32
C GLU A 47 -9.45 -6.55 22.30
N GLU A 48 -9.89 -7.07 21.15
CA GLU A 48 -10.32 -8.47 20.98
C GLU A 48 -9.17 -9.44 21.23
N VAL A 49 -8.00 -9.20 20.64
CA VAL A 49 -6.79 -10.03 20.83
C VAL A 49 -6.40 -10.07 22.30
N ILE A 50 -6.33 -8.92 22.96
CA ILE A 50 -5.96 -8.86 24.38
C ILE A 50 -7.01 -9.55 25.28
N ALA A 51 -8.30 -9.39 24.99
CA ALA A 51 -9.37 -10.06 25.73
C ALA A 51 -9.36 -11.59 25.58
N SER A 52 -8.81 -12.11 24.48
CA SER A 52 -8.72 -13.54 24.19
C SER A 52 -7.50 -14.23 24.81
N LEU A 53 -6.59 -13.47 25.44
CA LEU A 53 -5.35 -14.04 25.99
C LEU A 53 -5.61 -14.87 27.24
N ASP A 54 -5.24 -16.13 27.20
CA ASP A 54 -5.28 -17.05 28.38
C ASP A 54 -4.02 -16.97 29.27
N ILE A 55 -3.07 -16.09 28.93
CA ILE A 55 -1.83 -15.88 29.69
C ILE A 55 -1.93 -14.63 30.57
N PRO A 56 -1.33 -14.63 31.78
CA PRO A 56 -1.29 -13.45 32.62
C PRO A 56 -0.44 -12.37 31.99
N PHE A 57 -0.92 -11.14 32.01
CA PHE A 57 -0.19 -9.96 31.55
C PHE A 57 -0.42 -8.75 32.45
N LEU A 58 0.52 -7.83 32.47
CA LEU A 58 0.37 -6.55 33.14
C LEU A 58 -0.18 -5.51 32.16
N ASP A 59 -1.38 -5.01 32.43
CA ASP A 59 -1.99 -3.93 31.65
C ASP A 59 -1.58 -2.56 32.20
N LEU A 60 -0.92 -1.76 31.34
CA LEU A 60 -0.51 -0.39 31.66
C LEU A 60 -1.42 0.68 31.03
N THR A 61 -2.54 0.34 30.42
CA THR A 61 -3.50 1.31 29.87
C THR A 61 -4.05 2.29 30.91
N PRO A 62 -4.31 1.91 32.18
CA PRO A 62 -4.86 2.82 33.18
C PRO A 62 -3.92 3.95 33.61
N TYR A 63 -2.62 3.83 33.33
CA TYR A 63 -1.62 4.81 33.79
C TYR A 63 -1.46 5.96 32.81
N SER A 64 -1.14 7.16 33.35
CA SER A 64 -0.79 8.32 32.53
C SER A 64 0.52 8.09 31.76
N LEU A 65 0.73 8.85 30.68
CA LEU A 65 1.96 8.77 29.88
C LEU A 65 3.25 9.01 30.72
N GLU A 66 3.15 9.84 31.75
CA GLU A 66 4.26 10.15 32.65
C GLU A 66 4.59 8.97 33.58
N GLU A 67 3.57 8.23 34.02
CA GLU A 67 3.72 7.06 34.90
C GLU A 67 4.11 5.79 34.14
N LYS A 68 3.63 5.63 32.88
CA LYS A 68 3.82 4.41 32.09
C LYS A 68 5.29 3.97 31.98
N GLU A 69 6.20 4.91 31.75
CA GLU A 69 7.62 4.53 31.59
C GLU A 69 8.20 3.96 32.88
N SER A 70 7.94 4.60 34.04
CA SER A 70 8.39 4.07 35.33
C SER A 70 7.75 2.71 35.65
N LYS A 71 6.44 2.56 35.34
CA LYS A 71 5.73 1.29 35.53
C LYS A 71 6.22 0.19 34.61
N THR A 72 6.58 0.53 33.38
CA THR A 72 7.20 -0.42 32.45
C THR A 72 8.54 -0.91 32.98
N LEU A 73 9.40 -0.01 33.46
CA LEU A 73 10.70 -0.39 34.03
C LEU A 73 10.56 -1.23 35.30
N GLU A 74 9.64 -0.86 36.21
CA GLU A 74 9.32 -1.68 37.41
C GLU A 74 8.85 -3.09 37.02
N ALA A 75 8.05 -3.24 35.98
CA ALA A 75 7.58 -4.52 35.49
C ALA A 75 8.71 -5.35 34.86
N ILE A 76 9.58 -4.71 34.10
CA ILE A 76 10.77 -5.33 33.50
C ILE A 76 11.71 -5.86 34.59
N GLU A 77 11.96 -5.09 35.66
CA GLU A 77 12.78 -5.53 36.80
C GLU A 77 12.18 -6.75 37.51
N LYS A 78 10.87 -6.83 37.59
CA LYS A 78 10.13 -7.99 38.14
C LYS A 78 10.05 -9.18 37.20
N LYS A 79 10.51 -9.04 35.95
CA LYS A 79 10.43 -10.04 34.90
C LYS A 79 8.99 -10.47 34.64
N GLU A 80 8.06 -9.47 34.55
CA GLU A 80 6.67 -9.75 34.18
C GLU A 80 6.63 -10.46 32.81
N PRO A 81 5.93 -11.59 32.66
CA PRO A 81 5.97 -12.41 31.44
C PRO A 81 5.53 -11.66 30.20
N LEU A 82 4.50 -10.82 30.33
CA LEU A 82 3.97 -9.99 29.26
C LEU A 82 3.49 -8.65 29.83
N ILE A 83 3.91 -7.56 29.20
CA ILE A 83 3.49 -6.20 29.52
C ILE A 83 2.74 -5.64 28.32
N TYR A 84 1.50 -5.21 28.53
CA TYR A 84 0.66 -4.58 27.51
C TYR A 84 0.71 -3.06 27.63
N ARG A 85 0.85 -2.36 26.47
CA ARG A 85 0.90 -0.90 26.37
C ARG A 85 2.02 -0.26 27.17
N GLY A 86 3.20 -0.89 27.15
CA GLY A 86 4.41 -0.36 27.76
C GLY A 86 4.91 0.93 27.11
N ARG A 87 5.77 1.66 27.84
CA ARG A 87 6.48 2.84 27.33
C ARG A 87 7.94 2.77 27.69
N ILE A 88 8.81 2.95 26.71
CA ILE A 88 10.26 2.87 26.84
C ILE A 88 10.93 4.02 26.09
N SER A 89 12.03 4.56 26.61
CA SER A 89 12.83 5.57 25.93
C SER A 89 14.32 5.36 26.12
N ALA A 90 15.13 5.78 25.16
CA ALA A 90 16.58 5.88 25.25
C ALA A 90 17.09 6.98 24.34
N ASP A 91 17.94 7.87 24.85
CA ASP A 91 18.48 9.02 24.15
C ASP A 91 17.36 9.91 23.52
N ASP A 92 17.31 10.03 22.18
CA ASP A 92 16.28 10.76 21.44
C ASP A 92 15.11 9.88 20.95
N LEU A 93 15.10 8.59 21.34
CA LEU A 93 14.10 7.61 20.90
C LEU A 93 13.01 7.40 21.95
N LEU A 94 11.77 7.20 21.49
CA LEU A 94 10.61 6.88 22.30
C LEU A 94 9.76 5.79 21.64
N GLY A 95 9.51 4.72 22.36
CA GLY A 95 8.70 3.59 21.95
C GLY A 95 7.50 3.38 22.86
N GLU A 96 6.36 3.05 22.25
CA GLU A 96 5.14 2.61 22.92
C GLU A 96 4.68 1.30 22.24
N PRO A 97 5.42 0.17 22.47
CA PRO A 97 5.02 -1.13 21.91
C PRO A 97 3.70 -1.60 22.53
N ASP A 98 2.88 -2.27 21.74
CA ASP A 98 1.68 -2.90 22.25
C ASP A 98 2.03 -3.99 23.27
N LEU A 99 3.11 -4.74 23.00
CA LEU A 99 3.55 -5.86 23.81
C LEU A 99 5.07 -5.79 24.12
N LEU A 100 5.43 -6.12 25.37
CA LEU A 100 6.78 -6.46 25.76
C LEU A 100 6.74 -7.85 26.40
N ARG A 101 7.32 -8.85 25.75
CA ARG A 101 7.34 -10.24 26.21
C ARG A 101 8.71 -10.60 26.77
N PHE A 102 8.73 -11.17 27.96
CA PHE A 102 9.96 -11.69 28.55
C PHE A 102 10.30 -13.04 27.94
N GLU A 103 11.49 -13.15 27.36
CA GLU A 103 12.00 -14.38 26.78
C GLU A 103 13.44 -14.62 27.24
N GLU A 104 13.73 -15.85 27.68
CA GLU A 104 15.06 -16.24 28.18
C GLU A 104 15.65 -15.21 29.16
N ASP A 105 16.58 -14.35 28.68
CA ASP A 105 17.29 -13.35 29.48
C ASP A 105 16.94 -11.90 29.12
N GLY A 106 15.86 -11.64 28.37
CA GLY A 106 15.54 -10.28 27.93
C GLY A 106 14.10 -10.11 27.45
N TYR A 107 13.77 -8.89 27.07
CA TYR A 107 12.47 -8.54 26.53
C TYR A 107 12.50 -8.43 25.00
N VAL A 108 11.44 -8.89 24.38
CA VAL A 108 11.18 -8.76 22.95
C VAL A 108 9.96 -7.89 22.78
N ALA A 109 10.02 -6.92 21.85
CA ALA A 109 8.91 -6.06 21.56
C ALA A 109 7.97 -6.70 20.52
N GLY A 110 6.68 -6.48 20.68
CA GLY A 110 5.65 -6.91 19.74
C GLY A 110 4.59 -5.84 19.52
N ASP A 111 3.94 -5.90 18.36
CA ASP A 111 2.79 -5.06 18.03
C ASP A 111 1.60 -5.94 17.60
N ILE A 112 0.38 -5.47 17.85
CA ILE A 112 -0.86 -6.08 17.36
C ILE A 112 -1.33 -5.28 16.13
N LYS A 113 -1.52 -5.93 15.02
CA LYS A 113 -1.89 -5.27 13.75
C LYS A 113 -3.15 -5.88 13.14
N SER A 114 -4.16 -5.05 12.91
CA SER A 114 -5.37 -5.42 12.17
C SER A 114 -5.14 -5.60 10.65
N GLY A 115 -3.93 -5.91 10.25
CA GLY A 115 -3.52 -6.23 8.90
C GLY A 115 -2.48 -7.33 8.93
N ALA A 116 -2.27 -8.02 7.79
CA ALA A 116 -1.26 -9.08 7.70
C ALA A 116 0.14 -8.56 8.09
N GLY A 117 0.92 -9.36 8.79
CA GLY A 117 2.30 -9.03 9.19
C GLY A 117 3.27 -8.94 8.01
N GLU A 118 2.95 -9.60 6.91
CA GLU A 118 3.75 -9.65 5.69
C GLU A 118 3.03 -9.04 4.49
N GLU A 119 3.79 -8.71 3.45
CA GLU A 119 3.30 -8.32 2.12
C GLU A 119 3.83 -9.28 1.05
N GLY A 120 3.15 -9.35 -0.11
CA GLY A 120 3.47 -10.27 -1.20
C GLY A 120 2.51 -11.44 -1.28
N VAL A 121 2.81 -12.38 -2.19
CA VAL A 121 2.00 -13.58 -2.43
C VAL A 121 2.86 -14.84 -2.33
N GLU A 122 2.33 -15.88 -1.69
CA GLU A 122 2.95 -17.21 -1.57
C GLU A 122 4.46 -17.17 -1.28
N ASP A 123 5.29 -17.62 -2.24
CA ASP A 123 6.74 -17.75 -2.10
C ASP A 123 7.52 -16.42 -2.12
N ASP A 124 6.87 -15.28 -2.30
CA ASP A 124 7.48 -13.93 -2.28
C ASP A 124 6.96 -13.07 -1.12
N ARG A 125 6.49 -13.70 -0.05
CA ARG A 125 6.10 -13.01 1.18
C ARG A 125 7.34 -12.40 1.83
N ARG A 126 7.17 -11.20 2.36
CA ARG A 126 8.24 -10.46 3.03
C ARG A 126 7.68 -9.56 4.13
N PRO A 127 8.46 -9.32 5.18
CA PRO A 127 8.09 -8.39 6.22
C PRO A 127 7.79 -6.98 5.68
N LYS A 128 6.75 -6.35 6.19
CA LYS A 128 6.40 -4.96 5.83
C LYS A 128 7.43 -3.99 6.42
N LYS A 129 8.11 -3.22 5.57
CA LYS A 129 9.17 -2.29 5.98
C LYS A 129 8.73 -1.28 7.05
N HIS A 130 7.51 -0.76 6.95
CA HIS A 130 6.99 0.22 7.92
C HIS A 130 6.70 -0.40 9.29
N TYR A 131 6.34 -1.68 9.37
CA TYR A 131 6.28 -2.41 10.65
C TYR A 131 7.68 -2.72 11.16
N ALA A 132 8.58 -3.17 10.27
CA ALA A 132 9.96 -3.47 10.62
C ALA A 132 10.67 -2.30 11.31
N VAL A 133 10.53 -1.07 10.81
CA VAL A 133 11.19 0.11 11.41
C VAL A 133 10.58 0.52 12.75
N GLN A 134 9.27 0.30 12.98
CA GLN A 134 8.65 0.49 14.29
C GLN A 134 9.22 -0.48 15.31
N LEU A 135 9.18 -1.76 14.97
CA LEU A 135 9.67 -2.85 15.82
C LEU A 135 11.17 -2.72 16.10
N ALA A 136 11.96 -2.32 15.09
CA ALA A 136 13.39 -2.09 15.23
C ALA A 136 13.71 -0.92 16.19
N LEU A 137 12.89 0.15 16.19
CA LEU A 137 13.06 1.23 17.17
C LEU A 137 12.84 0.74 18.59
N TYR A 138 11.82 -0.08 18.83
CA TYR A 138 11.59 -0.67 20.15
C TYR A 138 12.76 -1.55 20.57
N THR A 139 13.26 -2.38 19.66
CA THR A 139 14.43 -3.26 19.89
C THR A 139 15.69 -2.44 20.20
N ASP A 140 15.94 -1.35 19.45
CA ASP A 140 17.09 -0.46 19.67
C ASP A 140 17.04 0.18 21.09
N ILE A 141 15.86 0.62 21.52
CA ILE A 141 15.68 1.16 22.87
C ILE A 141 15.97 0.08 23.93
N LEU A 142 15.46 -1.13 23.76
CA LEU A 142 15.69 -2.25 24.68
C LEU A 142 17.18 -2.63 24.72
N GLU A 143 17.86 -2.68 23.56
CA GLU A 143 19.31 -2.96 23.50
C GLU A 143 20.13 -1.89 24.20
N ARG A 144 19.85 -0.59 23.98
CA ARG A 144 20.56 0.53 24.65
C ARG A 144 20.41 0.49 26.16
N LYS A 145 19.28 -0.02 26.66
CA LYS A 145 19.04 -0.23 28.09
C LYS A 145 19.58 -1.57 28.62
N GLY A 146 20.13 -2.43 27.76
CA GLY A 146 20.61 -3.78 28.15
C GLY A 146 19.46 -4.74 28.47
N LEU A 147 18.25 -4.49 27.99
CA LEU A 147 17.04 -5.24 28.30
C LEU A 147 16.64 -6.25 27.21
N SER A 148 17.28 -6.21 26.03
CA SER A 148 17.12 -7.19 24.96
C SER A 148 18.47 -7.74 24.53
N ARG A 149 18.47 -8.98 24.00
CA ARG A 149 19.67 -9.65 23.46
C ARG A 149 19.49 -10.20 22.07
N LYS A 150 18.27 -10.10 21.51
CA LYS A 150 17.97 -10.57 20.16
C LYS A 150 17.13 -9.55 19.38
N ARG A 151 17.33 -9.54 18.07
CA ARG A 151 16.67 -8.64 17.15
C ARG A 151 15.57 -9.37 16.38
N GLU A 152 14.66 -9.98 17.12
CA GLU A 152 13.55 -10.80 16.62
C GLU A 152 12.20 -10.33 17.20
N PRO A 153 11.84 -9.04 17.01
CA PRO A 153 10.52 -8.58 17.43
C PRO A 153 9.42 -9.22 16.58
N PHE A 154 8.17 -9.14 17.03
CA PHE A 154 7.07 -9.84 16.40
C PHE A 154 5.83 -8.96 16.16
N VAL A 155 4.95 -9.43 15.28
CA VAL A 155 3.60 -8.91 15.08
C VAL A 155 2.59 -10.03 15.29
N TRP A 156 1.55 -9.78 16.09
CA TRP A 156 0.31 -10.58 16.02
C TRP A 156 -0.61 -9.94 14.98
N ASP A 157 -0.85 -10.67 13.92
CA ASP A 157 -1.53 -10.13 12.75
C ASP A 157 -3.02 -10.50 12.68
N ILE A 158 -3.73 -9.99 11.67
CA ILE A 158 -5.17 -10.19 11.48
C ILE A 158 -5.58 -11.67 11.31
N HIS A 159 -4.65 -12.54 10.96
CA HIS A 159 -4.88 -13.97 10.78
C HIS A 159 -4.72 -14.77 12.10
N GLY A 160 -4.35 -14.08 13.19
CA GLY A 160 -4.00 -14.71 14.46
C GLY A 160 -2.60 -15.34 14.45
N ASP A 161 -1.80 -15.05 13.43
CA ASP A 161 -0.44 -15.55 13.31
C ASP A 161 0.55 -14.64 14.05
N GLU A 162 1.58 -15.26 14.67
CA GLU A 162 2.75 -14.53 15.14
C GLU A 162 3.80 -14.50 14.03
N VAL A 163 4.05 -13.31 13.49
CA VAL A 163 5.06 -13.07 12.47
C VAL A 163 6.30 -12.47 13.11
N THR A 164 7.39 -13.24 13.17
CA THR A 164 8.69 -12.76 13.67
C THR A 164 9.42 -11.96 12.60
N TYR A 165 10.00 -10.84 13.00
CA TYR A 165 10.81 -9.96 12.16
C TYR A 165 12.29 -10.17 12.48
N GLU A 166 12.98 -11.00 11.70
CA GLU A 166 14.42 -11.25 11.84
C GLU A 166 15.20 -10.04 11.31
N LEU A 167 15.51 -9.07 12.20
CA LEU A 167 16.04 -7.78 11.79
C LEU A 167 17.45 -7.84 11.19
N ASP A 168 18.23 -8.87 11.51
CA ASP A 168 19.60 -9.08 11.01
C ASP A 168 19.66 -9.99 9.79
N GLU A 169 18.54 -10.58 9.34
CA GLU A 169 18.51 -11.42 8.15
C GLU A 169 18.66 -10.58 6.88
N LEU A 170 19.49 -11.06 5.94
CA LEU A 170 19.68 -10.44 4.64
C LEU A 170 18.46 -10.67 3.74
N THR A 171 17.81 -9.61 3.31
CA THR A 171 16.68 -9.64 2.41
C THR A 171 16.98 -8.92 1.09
N GLY A 172 16.34 -9.36 0.00
CA GLY A 172 16.48 -8.76 -1.33
C GLY A 172 17.45 -9.51 -2.26
N LYS A 173 17.03 -9.68 -3.52
CA LYS A 173 17.77 -10.48 -4.53
C LYS A 173 18.93 -9.72 -5.19
N ARG A 174 18.79 -8.40 -5.43
CA ARG A 174 19.80 -7.59 -6.17
C ARG A 174 20.75 -6.83 -5.25
N ASN A 175 20.22 -6.20 -4.22
CA ASN A 175 20.97 -5.44 -3.22
C ASN A 175 20.56 -5.96 -1.83
N PRO A 176 21.15 -7.07 -1.36
CA PRO A 176 20.81 -7.63 -0.05
C PRO A 176 21.09 -6.61 1.05
N THR A 177 20.11 -6.41 1.93
CA THR A 177 20.24 -5.57 3.11
C THR A 177 19.44 -6.17 4.26
N THR A 178 19.75 -5.81 5.49
CA THR A 178 18.99 -6.25 6.64
C THR A 178 17.87 -5.25 6.97
N LEU A 179 16.83 -5.70 7.64
CA LEU A 179 15.78 -4.80 8.16
C LEU A 179 16.37 -3.81 9.18
N TRP A 180 17.39 -4.24 9.92
CA TRP A 180 18.13 -3.35 10.83
C TRP A 180 18.84 -2.20 10.10
N ASN A 181 19.51 -2.47 8.99
CA ASN A 181 20.13 -1.42 8.17
C ASN A 181 19.10 -0.48 7.58
N ILE A 182 17.93 -0.99 7.16
CA ILE A 182 16.80 -0.17 6.70
C ILE A 182 16.33 0.76 7.81
N TYR A 183 16.18 0.24 9.05
CA TYR A 183 15.83 1.03 10.23
C TYR A 183 16.85 2.14 10.49
N GLN A 184 18.13 1.82 10.53
CA GLN A 184 19.20 2.80 10.79
C GLN A 184 19.18 3.92 9.72
N GLY A 185 19.11 3.58 8.44
CA GLY A 185 19.01 4.55 7.36
C GLY A 185 17.75 5.42 7.47
N THR A 186 16.60 4.83 7.83
CA THR A 186 15.35 5.55 8.05
C THR A 186 15.41 6.49 9.24
N LEU A 187 16.03 6.06 10.35
CA LEU A 187 16.23 6.87 11.54
C LEU A 187 17.12 8.09 11.24
N ASP A 188 18.23 7.89 10.54
CA ASP A 188 19.11 9.00 10.17
C ASP A 188 18.45 9.98 9.21
N GLU A 189 17.66 9.49 8.26
CA GLU A 189 16.86 10.34 7.37
C GLU A 189 15.79 11.12 8.16
N ALA A 190 15.08 10.46 9.08
CA ALA A 190 14.10 11.12 9.93
C ALA A 190 14.73 12.23 10.77
N ARG A 191 15.89 11.99 11.40
CA ARG A 191 16.65 13.01 12.12
C ARG A 191 16.98 14.22 11.26
N ARG A 192 17.44 13.99 10.02
CA ARG A 192 17.71 15.07 9.06
C ARG A 192 16.43 15.84 8.71
N ASN A 193 15.35 15.15 8.39
CA ASN A 193 14.10 15.76 7.95
C ASN A 193 13.42 16.60 9.03
N ILE A 194 13.51 16.17 10.30
CA ILE A 194 12.90 16.92 11.43
C ILE A 194 13.82 18.02 11.99
N SER A 195 15.09 18.09 11.59
CA SER A 195 15.99 19.15 12.06
C SER A 195 15.73 20.49 11.39
N ASN A 196 15.16 20.48 10.17
CA ASN A 196 14.83 21.69 9.42
C ASN A 196 13.68 21.41 8.43
N PRO A 197 12.61 22.26 8.40
CA PRO A 197 11.48 22.08 7.48
C PRO A 197 11.87 22.05 5.99
N GLY A 198 13.02 22.62 5.61
CA GLY A 198 13.52 22.60 4.22
C GLY A 198 14.22 21.32 3.80
N ASN A 199 14.46 20.36 4.71
CA ASN A 199 15.23 19.14 4.41
C ASN A 199 14.40 18.07 3.68
N SER A 200 13.10 18.23 3.60
CA SER A 200 12.22 17.32 2.86
C SER A 200 11.25 18.10 1.98
N SER A 201 10.81 17.48 0.89
CA SER A 201 9.84 18.04 -0.04
C SER A 201 8.73 17.04 -0.33
N PRO A 202 7.50 17.49 -0.64
CA PRO A 202 6.44 16.60 -1.05
C PRO A 202 6.81 15.87 -2.35
N ALA A 203 6.22 14.69 -2.54
CA ALA A 203 6.18 13.96 -3.80
C ALA A 203 4.85 13.23 -3.88
N TYR A 204 4.19 13.26 -5.03
CA TYR A 204 2.92 12.57 -5.20
C TYR A 204 3.11 11.05 -5.21
N SER A 205 2.24 10.33 -4.52
CA SER A 205 2.17 8.87 -4.52
C SER A 205 0.78 8.40 -4.09
N SER A 206 0.49 7.10 -4.22
CA SER A 206 -0.81 6.52 -3.84
C SER A 206 -1.17 6.75 -2.38
N ILE A 207 -0.17 6.75 -1.47
CA ILE A 207 -0.38 6.98 -0.04
C ILE A 207 -0.94 8.38 0.28
N CYS A 208 -0.77 9.35 -0.63
CA CYS A 208 -1.33 10.69 -0.46
C CYS A 208 -2.86 10.68 -0.30
N LYS A 209 -3.55 9.65 -0.82
CA LYS A 209 -5.01 9.50 -0.67
C LYS A 209 -5.44 9.30 0.80
N LEU A 210 -4.55 8.79 1.64
CA LEU A 210 -4.78 8.55 3.07
C LEU A 210 -4.13 9.61 3.97
N CYS A 211 -3.44 10.60 3.40
CA CYS A 211 -2.66 11.57 4.15
C CYS A 211 -3.44 12.85 4.43
N HIS A 212 -3.43 13.29 5.67
CA HIS A 212 -4.08 14.54 6.11
C HIS A 212 -3.35 15.82 5.67
N TRP A 213 -2.24 15.71 4.93
CA TRP A 213 -1.55 16.86 4.32
C TRP A 213 -1.73 16.91 2.80
N ARG A 214 -2.60 16.04 2.24
CA ARG A 214 -2.76 15.89 0.79
C ARG A 214 -3.01 17.23 0.11
N THR A 215 -3.98 18.00 0.57
CA THR A 215 -4.37 19.27 -0.06
C THR A 215 -3.22 20.28 -0.08
N GLU A 216 -2.50 20.42 1.03
CA GLU A 216 -1.40 21.40 1.12
C GLU A 216 -0.18 20.95 0.30
N CYS A 217 0.15 19.65 0.33
CA CYS A 217 1.21 19.08 -0.51
C CYS A 217 0.89 19.21 -2.00
N MET A 218 -0.37 18.93 -2.41
CA MET A 218 -0.78 19.08 -3.81
C MET A 218 -0.65 20.50 -4.32
N LYS A 219 -1.05 21.52 -3.54
CA LYS A 219 -0.83 22.93 -3.89
C LYS A 219 0.65 23.25 -4.12
N THR A 220 1.52 22.66 -3.32
CA THR A 220 2.98 22.85 -3.47
C THR A 220 3.49 22.18 -4.74
N LEU A 221 3.10 20.94 -4.99
CA LEU A 221 3.49 20.19 -6.18
C LEU A 221 2.99 20.85 -7.48
N GLU A 222 1.75 21.32 -7.49
CA GLU A 222 1.17 22.04 -8.64
C GLU A 222 1.88 23.36 -8.90
N ARG A 223 2.20 24.11 -7.85
CA ARG A 223 2.90 25.39 -7.98
C ARG A 223 4.34 25.21 -8.48
N SER A 224 5.01 24.15 -8.06
CA SER A 224 6.35 23.82 -8.48
C SER A 224 6.42 23.05 -9.79
N ASP A 225 5.28 22.72 -10.39
CA ASP A 225 5.19 21.89 -11.59
C ASP A 225 5.99 20.59 -11.46
N ASP A 226 5.80 19.91 -10.32
CA ASP A 226 6.63 18.79 -9.86
C ASP A 226 6.51 17.57 -10.76
N LEU A 227 7.62 16.93 -11.07
CA LEU A 227 7.69 15.76 -11.94
C LEU A 227 6.85 14.58 -11.43
N THR A 228 6.64 14.45 -10.11
CA THR A 228 5.82 13.36 -9.54
C THR A 228 4.33 13.49 -9.84
N LEU A 229 3.90 14.58 -10.47
CA LEU A 229 2.55 14.72 -11.02
C LEU A 229 2.35 13.88 -12.30
N LEU A 230 3.43 13.39 -12.90
CA LEU A 230 3.37 12.47 -14.03
C LEU A 230 3.18 11.03 -13.54
N PRO A 231 2.23 10.26 -14.11
CA PRO A 231 2.00 8.88 -13.75
C PRO A 231 3.26 8.01 -13.82
N GLY A 232 3.56 7.29 -12.74
CA GLY A 232 4.70 6.37 -12.67
C GLY A 232 6.06 7.02 -12.41
N LEU A 233 6.15 8.35 -12.37
CA LEU A 233 7.36 9.06 -11.99
C LEU A 233 7.34 9.32 -10.47
N GLY A 234 7.91 8.39 -9.72
CA GLY A 234 7.95 8.47 -8.27
C GLY A 234 9.11 9.32 -7.72
N ARG A 235 9.16 9.48 -6.39
CA ARG A 235 10.15 10.28 -5.67
C ARG A 235 11.60 9.97 -6.06
N SER A 236 11.99 8.70 -6.12
CA SER A 236 13.37 8.31 -6.46
C SER A 236 13.74 8.69 -7.90
N MET A 237 12.83 8.49 -8.85
CA MET A 237 13.06 8.88 -10.24
C MET A 237 13.12 10.40 -10.40
N ARG A 238 12.26 11.15 -9.68
CA ARG A 238 12.36 12.62 -9.63
C ARG A 238 13.74 13.07 -9.16
N GLN A 239 14.30 12.43 -8.14
CA GLN A 239 15.61 12.78 -7.60
C GLN A 239 16.73 12.62 -8.63
N GLU A 240 16.65 11.63 -9.51
CA GLU A 240 17.59 11.43 -10.62
C GLU A 240 17.45 12.50 -11.72
N LEU A 241 16.23 13.01 -11.94
CA LEU A 241 15.92 13.94 -13.03
C LEU A 241 16.06 15.42 -12.63
N ILE A 242 15.88 15.75 -11.35
CA ILE A 242 15.64 17.12 -10.86
C ILE A 242 16.78 18.11 -11.18
N ASP A 243 18.02 17.64 -11.24
CA ASP A 243 19.17 18.49 -11.54
C ASP A 243 19.25 18.89 -13.04
N ARG A 244 18.53 18.17 -13.90
CA ARG A 244 18.56 18.39 -15.35
C ARG A 244 17.22 18.88 -15.88
N MET A 245 16.14 18.39 -15.32
CA MET A 245 14.76 18.65 -15.71
C MET A 245 13.91 18.76 -14.45
N PRO A 246 13.97 19.87 -13.69
CA PRO A 246 13.32 20.01 -12.39
C PRO A 246 11.78 20.08 -12.44
N THR A 247 11.18 20.39 -13.60
CA THR A 247 9.74 20.57 -13.75
C THR A 247 9.17 19.74 -14.91
N VAL A 248 7.87 19.54 -14.91
CA VAL A 248 7.16 18.91 -16.04
C VAL A 248 7.36 19.73 -17.32
N ASP A 249 7.33 21.07 -17.21
CA ASP A 249 7.54 21.96 -18.37
C ASP A 249 8.95 21.83 -18.95
N GLU A 250 9.98 21.78 -18.11
CA GLU A 250 11.36 21.57 -18.60
C GLU A 250 11.55 20.20 -19.20
N LEU A 251 10.95 19.14 -18.63
CA LEU A 251 10.96 17.81 -19.25
C LEU A 251 10.27 17.83 -20.62
N ALA A 252 9.13 18.54 -20.76
CA ALA A 252 8.43 18.70 -22.03
C ALA A 252 9.22 19.46 -23.08
N ASN A 253 10.08 20.39 -22.68
CA ASN A 253 10.90 21.20 -23.61
C ASN A 253 12.31 20.65 -23.84
N THR A 254 12.64 19.48 -23.24
CA THR A 254 13.99 18.91 -23.32
C THR A 254 14.09 17.82 -24.39
N GLU A 255 15.16 17.86 -25.20
CA GLU A 255 15.54 16.77 -26.11
C GLU A 255 16.19 15.65 -25.28
N ILE A 256 15.46 14.57 -25.00
CA ILE A 256 15.89 13.53 -24.07
C ILE A 256 17.01 12.63 -24.62
N GLU A 257 17.21 12.63 -25.95
CA GLU A 257 18.25 11.87 -26.66
C GLU A 257 19.66 12.24 -26.18
N GLN A 258 19.86 13.47 -25.73
CA GLN A 258 21.15 13.94 -25.18
C GLN A 258 21.52 13.22 -23.86
N PHE A 259 20.59 12.54 -23.23
CA PHE A 259 20.79 11.77 -21.98
C PHE A 259 20.87 10.26 -22.23
N ILE A 260 20.96 9.84 -23.51
CA ILE A 260 21.07 8.43 -23.89
C ILE A 260 22.49 8.17 -24.38
N GLU A 261 23.21 7.32 -23.66
CA GLU A 261 24.58 6.94 -24.00
C GLU A 261 24.72 5.42 -23.93
N GLY A 262 25.36 4.82 -24.95
CA GLY A 262 25.65 3.37 -24.97
C GLY A 262 24.42 2.45 -24.85
N GLY A 263 23.23 2.92 -25.28
CA GLY A 263 21.98 2.14 -25.23
C GLY A 263 21.29 2.18 -23.85
N THR A 264 21.68 3.09 -22.98
CA THR A 264 21.05 3.33 -21.67
C THR A 264 20.93 4.83 -21.39
N THR A 265 20.12 5.22 -20.40
CA THR A 265 20.10 6.60 -19.94
C THR A 265 21.21 6.84 -18.90
N ILE A 266 21.60 8.11 -18.71
CA ILE A 266 22.52 8.50 -17.63
C ILE A 266 21.84 8.47 -16.24
N PHE A 267 20.52 8.31 -16.17
CA PHE A 267 19.72 8.33 -14.94
C PHE A 267 19.60 6.94 -14.33
N THR A 268 20.01 6.79 -13.09
CA THR A 268 19.95 5.50 -12.38
C THR A 268 18.51 5.02 -12.23
N GLY A 269 18.24 3.79 -12.65
CA GLY A 269 16.91 3.17 -12.52
C GLY A 269 15.85 3.68 -13.52
N ILE A 270 16.20 4.57 -14.45
CA ILE A 270 15.31 5.06 -15.51
C ILE A 270 15.82 4.56 -16.86
N GLY A 271 15.17 3.56 -17.42
CA GLY A 271 15.49 3.07 -18.77
C GLY A 271 14.95 4.00 -19.87
N ILE A 272 15.47 3.85 -21.10
CA ILE A 272 15.09 4.66 -22.27
C ILE A 272 13.58 4.72 -22.43
N LYS A 273 12.91 3.57 -22.49
CA LYS A 273 11.43 3.51 -22.63
C LYS A 273 10.68 4.24 -21.52
N SER A 274 11.22 4.27 -20.30
CA SER A 274 10.59 4.99 -19.20
C SER A 274 10.77 6.51 -19.39
N LEU A 275 11.96 6.94 -19.79
CA LEU A 275 12.24 8.36 -20.06
C LEU A 275 11.39 8.88 -21.22
N GLU A 276 11.32 8.15 -22.35
CA GLU A 276 10.45 8.46 -23.48
C GLU A 276 8.98 8.59 -23.07
N LYS A 277 8.50 7.68 -22.22
CA LYS A 277 7.14 7.72 -21.71
C LYS A 277 6.88 8.91 -20.80
N PHE A 278 7.83 9.30 -19.94
CA PHE A 278 7.69 10.49 -19.11
C PHE A 278 7.70 11.76 -19.97
N LYS A 279 8.56 11.82 -21.00
CA LYS A 279 8.58 12.90 -21.97
C LYS A 279 7.24 13.03 -22.70
N ALA A 280 6.72 11.95 -23.27
CA ALA A 280 5.44 11.94 -23.97
C ALA A 280 4.26 12.41 -23.08
N ARG A 281 4.28 12.03 -21.78
CA ARG A 281 3.29 12.51 -20.80
C ARG A 281 3.44 13.99 -20.49
N ALA A 282 4.68 14.45 -20.33
CA ALA A 282 4.98 15.87 -20.11
C ALA A 282 4.51 16.72 -21.31
N ASP A 283 4.82 16.30 -22.53
CA ASP A 283 4.38 16.95 -23.77
C ASP A 283 2.86 17.05 -23.84
N LEU A 284 2.17 15.95 -23.54
CA LEU A 284 0.71 15.94 -23.57
C LEU A 284 0.11 16.86 -22.52
N VAL A 285 0.59 16.81 -21.27
CA VAL A 285 0.08 17.67 -20.17
C VAL A 285 0.30 19.15 -20.45
N LYS A 286 1.39 19.50 -21.17
CA LYS A 286 1.72 20.88 -21.54
C LYS A 286 1.14 21.32 -22.88
N SER A 287 0.51 20.43 -23.62
CA SER A 287 -0.16 20.77 -24.88
C SER A 287 -1.38 21.67 -24.67
N GLN A 288 -1.79 22.40 -25.72
CA GLN A 288 -2.98 23.28 -25.66
C GLN A 288 -4.28 22.48 -25.57
N ASN A 289 -4.33 21.29 -26.17
CA ASN A 289 -5.47 20.38 -26.14
C ASN A 289 -4.98 19.00 -25.70
N PRO A 290 -4.98 18.72 -24.41
CA PRO A 290 -4.43 17.47 -23.87
C PRO A 290 -5.39 16.29 -24.04
N GLU A 291 -5.53 15.79 -25.26
CA GLU A 291 -6.34 14.61 -25.57
C GLU A 291 -5.52 13.32 -25.44
N PRO A 292 -6.05 12.27 -24.81
CA PRO A 292 -5.35 10.99 -24.72
C PRO A 292 -5.16 10.37 -26.12
N TYR A 293 -4.06 9.64 -26.31
CA TYR A 293 -3.77 8.99 -27.59
C TYR A 293 -3.13 7.61 -27.41
N LEU A 294 -3.24 6.81 -28.49
CA LEU A 294 -2.55 5.50 -28.59
C LEU A 294 -1.13 5.68 -29.09
N THR A 295 -0.17 5.02 -28.45
CA THR A 295 1.24 4.98 -28.91
C THR A 295 1.44 3.93 -30.01
N GLU A 296 0.62 2.89 -30.02
CA GLU A 296 0.60 1.82 -31.01
C GLU A 296 -0.81 1.18 -31.08
N PRO A 297 -1.17 0.51 -32.17
CA PRO A 297 -2.47 -0.15 -32.28
C PRO A 297 -2.65 -1.23 -31.19
N ILE A 298 -3.85 -1.28 -30.61
CA ILE A 298 -4.22 -2.30 -29.63
C ILE A 298 -5.10 -3.32 -30.33
N ALA A 299 -4.69 -4.59 -30.31
CA ALA A 299 -5.53 -5.70 -30.70
C ALA A 299 -6.23 -6.25 -29.45
N LEU A 300 -7.53 -6.03 -29.35
CA LEU A 300 -8.38 -6.70 -28.37
C LEU A 300 -8.96 -7.97 -29.00
N PRO A 301 -9.32 -9.01 -28.21
CA PRO A 301 -9.97 -10.20 -28.73
C PRO A 301 -11.26 -9.85 -29.48
N ASP A 302 -11.44 -10.46 -30.65
CA ASP A 302 -12.71 -10.45 -31.35
C ASP A 302 -13.59 -11.56 -30.78
N SER A 303 -14.52 -11.22 -29.91
CA SER A 303 -15.37 -12.16 -29.20
C SER A 303 -16.83 -11.74 -29.26
N GLU A 304 -17.73 -12.67 -29.54
CA GLU A 304 -19.18 -12.41 -29.50
C GLU A 304 -19.66 -12.04 -28.09
N ARG A 305 -18.96 -12.51 -27.05
CA ARG A 305 -19.28 -12.22 -25.64
C ARG A 305 -18.07 -11.64 -24.92
N GLU A 306 -18.31 -10.58 -24.18
CA GLU A 306 -17.33 -9.90 -23.36
C GLU A 306 -17.83 -9.83 -21.92
N LEU A 307 -16.95 -10.11 -20.95
CA LEU A 307 -17.21 -9.98 -19.53
C LEU A 307 -16.24 -8.98 -18.93
N PHE A 308 -16.75 -7.88 -18.38
CA PHE A 308 -16.00 -6.94 -17.57
C PHE A 308 -16.17 -7.34 -16.12
N PHE A 309 -15.10 -7.75 -15.49
CA PHE A 309 -15.09 -8.38 -14.16
C PHE A 309 -14.43 -7.52 -13.12
N ASP A 310 -15.09 -7.36 -11.98
CA ASP A 310 -14.61 -6.64 -10.82
C ASP A 310 -15.05 -7.33 -9.52
N ILE A 311 -14.34 -7.10 -8.42
CA ILE A 311 -14.68 -7.64 -7.09
C ILE A 311 -14.65 -6.54 -6.03
N GLU A 312 -15.48 -6.72 -5.00
CA GLU A 312 -15.40 -5.89 -3.80
C GLU A 312 -15.02 -6.74 -2.58
N VAL A 313 -14.07 -6.22 -1.83
CA VAL A 313 -13.43 -6.94 -0.73
C VAL A 313 -13.41 -6.08 0.52
N ASP A 314 -13.86 -6.63 1.65
CA ASP A 314 -13.49 -6.11 2.96
C ASP A 314 -12.01 -6.46 3.20
N SER A 315 -11.14 -5.50 2.93
CA SER A 315 -9.69 -5.68 3.06
C SER A 315 -9.24 -5.91 4.51
N MET A 316 -10.08 -5.60 5.48
CA MET A 316 -9.78 -5.76 6.90
C MET A 316 -10.05 -7.19 7.38
N GLN A 317 -11.07 -7.83 6.81
CA GLN A 317 -11.40 -9.22 7.09
C GLN A 317 -10.83 -10.17 6.02
N ASN A 318 -10.20 -9.63 4.97
CA ASN A 318 -9.75 -10.37 3.79
C ASN A 318 -10.89 -11.21 3.19
N PHE A 319 -12.09 -10.60 3.10
CA PHE A 319 -13.35 -11.22 2.75
C PHE A 319 -13.90 -10.61 1.46
N CYS A 320 -14.16 -11.44 0.44
CA CYS A 320 -14.74 -10.99 -0.82
C CYS A 320 -16.28 -11.12 -0.75
N TYR A 321 -16.95 -9.99 -0.65
CA TYR A 321 -18.41 -9.97 -0.51
C TYR A 321 -19.16 -9.78 -1.83
N LEU A 322 -18.47 -9.42 -2.93
CA LEU A 322 -19.10 -9.21 -4.23
C LEU A 322 -18.18 -9.63 -5.38
N HIS A 323 -18.75 -10.39 -6.31
CA HIS A 323 -18.20 -10.64 -7.64
C HIS A 323 -19.17 -10.07 -8.67
N GLY A 324 -18.74 -9.00 -9.37
CA GLY A 324 -19.55 -8.26 -10.34
C GLY A 324 -19.09 -8.47 -11.76
N PHE A 325 -20.04 -8.65 -12.67
CA PHE A 325 -19.77 -8.78 -14.10
C PHE A 325 -20.68 -7.83 -14.88
N VAL A 326 -20.13 -7.15 -15.88
CA VAL A 326 -20.92 -6.58 -16.97
C VAL A 326 -20.72 -7.46 -18.20
N GLU A 327 -21.78 -8.12 -18.64
CA GLU A 327 -21.81 -8.90 -19.86
C GLU A 327 -22.20 -7.98 -21.02
N ARG A 328 -21.45 -8.04 -22.13
CA ARG A 328 -21.74 -7.33 -23.37
C ARG A 328 -21.65 -8.29 -24.55
N SER A 329 -22.53 -8.17 -25.53
CA SER A 329 -22.57 -9.04 -26.72
C SER A 329 -22.26 -8.25 -27.99
N ASN A 330 -21.41 -8.83 -28.86
CA ASN A 330 -21.04 -8.29 -30.17
C ASN A 330 -20.53 -6.83 -30.16
N GLY A 331 -19.90 -6.42 -29.05
CA GLY A 331 -19.42 -5.04 -28.88
C GLY A 331 -20.52 -3.99 -28.77
N ASP A 332 -21.81 -4.37 -28.65
CA ASP A 332 -22.93 -3.46 -28.55
C ASP A 332 -23.26 -3.11 -27.11
N ASN A 333 -23.04 -1.84 -26.74
CA ASN A 333 -23.31 -1.33 -25.40
C ASN A 333 -24.80 -1.40 -25.01
N ASN A 334 -25.71 -1.50 -25.95
CA ASN A 334 -27.15 -1.66 -25.64
C ASN A 334 -27.48 -3.06 -25.11
N THR A 335 -26.56 -4.01 -25.22
CA THR A 335 -26.71 -5.38 -24.70
C THR A 335 -26.15 -5.55 -23.31
N GLU A 336 -25.56 -4.49 -22.72
CA GLU A 336 -24.92 -4.56 -21.40
C GLU A 336 -25.91 -5.03 -20.32
N LYS A 337 -25.47 -6.05 -19.58
CA LYS A 337 -26.22 -6.63 -18.47
C LYS A 337 -25.30 -6.79 -17.27
N TYR A 338 -25.68 -6.21 -16.14
CA TYR A 338 -24.98 -6.42 -14.87
C TYR A 338 -25.45 -7.72 -14.21
N VAL A 339 -24.48 -8.53 -13.79
CA VAL A 339 -24.68 -9.77 -13.04
C VAL A 339 -23.77 -9.74 -11.82
N ALA A 340 -24.30 -10.03 -10.64
CA ALA A 340 -23.54 -9.98 -9.39
C ALA A 340 -23.85 -11.18 -8.50
N PHE A 341 -22.81 -11.61 -7.77
CA PHE A 341 -22.90 -12.68 -6.77
C PHE A 341 -22.38 -12.12 -5.46
N PHE A 342 -23.28 -12.04 -4.48
CA PHE A 342 -23.02 -11.50 -3.16
C PHE A 342 -22.85 -12.60 -2.13
N SER A 343 -22.02 -12.35 -1.12
CA SER A 343 -22.12 -13.03 0.15
C SER A 343 -23.26 -12.42 0.97
N ASP A 344 -24.23 -13.23 1.38
CA ASP A 344 -25.39 -12.75 2.14
C ASP A 344 -25.01 -12.32 3.57
N ASP A 345 -23.92 -12.84 4.09
CA ASP A 345 -23.32 -12.49 5.39
C ASP A 345 -21.80 -12.65 5.36
N LEU A 346 -21.12 -12.37 6.47
CA LEU A 346 -19.66 -12.46 6.60
C LEU A 346 -19.16 -13.86 7.02
N SER A 347 -19.93 -14.92 6.74
CA SER A 347 -19.50 -16.29 7.01
C SER A 347 -18.62 -16.86 5.89
N PRO A 348 -17.69 -17.78 6.22
CA PRO A 348 -16.90 -18.48 5.21
C PRO A 348 -17.76 -19.24 4.20
N GLU A 349 -18.90 -19.80 4.63
CA GLU A 349 -19.84 -20.53 3.79
C GLU A 349 -20.51 -19.62 2.76
N ALA A 350 -20.90 -18.40 3.14
CA ALA A 350 -21.47 -17.41 2.24
C ALA A 350 -20.45 -16.91 1.22
N GLU A 351 -19.21 -16.70 1.63
CA GLU A 351 -18.11 -16.33 0.72
C GLU A 351 -17.81 -17.45 -0.29
N GLU A 352 -17.72 -18.72 0.18
CA GLU A 352 -17.53 -19.88 -0.69
C GLU A 352 -18.66 -20.00 -1.72
N GLN A 353 -19.91 -19.82 -1.29
CA GLN A 353 -21.06 -19.91 -2.18
C GLN A 353 -21.07 -18.79 -3.23
N ALA A 354 -20.75 -17.54 -2.83
CA ALA A 354 -20.64 -16.42 -3.77
C ALA A 354 -19.54 -16.66 -4.80
N PHE A 355 -18.39 -17.14 -4.36
CA PHE A 355 -17.27 -17.51 -5.22
C PHE A 355 -17.63 -18.66 -6.17
N ALA A 356 -18.30 -19.72 -5.67
CA ALA A 356 -18.74 -20.85 -6.49
C ALA A 356 -19.74 -20.43 -7.57
N ASN A 357 -20.69 -19.56 -7.22
CA ASN A 357 -21.67 -19.03 -8.19
C ASN A 357 -20.98 -18.17 -9.27
N ALA A 358 -20.01 -17.31 -8.87
CA ALA A 358 -19.24 -16.49 -9.81
C ALA A 358 -18.36 -17.36 -10.71
N TRP A 359 -17.71 -18.39 -10.16
CA TRP A 359 -16.95 -19.35 -10.92
C TRP A 359 -17.82 -20.11 -11.95
N GLN A 360 -18.97 -20.61 -11.53
CA GLN A 360 -19.92 -21.29 -12.43
C GLN A 360 -20.38 -20.35 -13.56
N TYR A 361 -20.64 -19.09 -13.24
CA TYR A 361 -21.08 -18.11 -14.23
C TYR A 361 -20.00 -17.84 -15.27
N ILE A 362 -18.76 -17.53 -14.87
CA ILE A 362 -17.69 -17.19 -15.81
C ILE A 362 -17.27 -18.42 -16.65
N SER A 363 -17.24 -19.62 -16.04
CA SER A 363 -16.90 -20.87 -16.73
C SER A 363 -18.00 -21.27 -17.72
N GLY A 364 -19.28 -21.08 -17.37
CA GLY A 364 -20.42 -21.37 -18.23
C GLY A 364 -20.59 -20.41 -19.40
N ASN A 365 -19.92 -19.26 -19.39
CA ASN A 365 -19.94 -18.27 -20.45
C ASN A 365 -18.77 -18.36 -21.42
N GLN A 366 -17.88 -19.34 -21.26
CA GLN A 366 -16.77 -19.58 -22.20
C GLN A 366 -17.28 -20.19 -23.55
N PRO A 367 -16.68 -19.83 -24.69
CA PRO A 367 -15.60 -18.86 -24.86
C PRO A 367 -16.10 -17.40 -24.78
N CYS A 368 -15.36 -16.55 -24.07
CA CYS A 368 -15.63 -15.11 -24.00
C CYS A 368 -14.31 -14.34 -23.79
N ALA A 369 -14.28 -13.06 -24.12
CA ALA A 369 -13.20 -12.17 -23.72
C ALA A 369 -13.46 -11.65 -22.30
N ILE A 370 -12.48 -11.77 -21.42
CA ILE A 370 -12.58 -11.29 -20.04
C ILE A 370 -11.68 -10.06 -19.87
N TYR A 371 -12.23 -9.02 -19.26
CA TYR A 371 -11.53 -7.77 -18.97
C TYR A 371 -11.54 -7.52 -17.46
N ILE A 372 -10.36 -7.24 -16.91
CA ILE A 372 -10.16 -6.79 -15.53
C ILE A 372 -9.42 -5.45 -15.52
N TYR A 373 -9.50 -4.72 -14.40
CA TYR A 373 -8.75 -3.47 -14.26
C TYR A 373 -7.70 -3.57 -13.17
N SER A 374 -6.69 -4.33 -13.36
CA SER A 374 -5.49 -4.62 -12.59
C SER A 374 -5.33 -6.12 -12.33
N LYS A 375 -4.34 -6.47 -11.52
CA LYS A 375 -4.11 -7.86 -11.11
C LYS A 375 -4.86 -8.23 -9.81
N TYR A 376 -5.71 -7.34 -9.30
CA TYR A 376 -6.33 -7.51 -7.99
C TYR A 376 -7.30 -8.69 -7.97
N GLU A 377 -8.18 -8.78 -8.96
CA GLU A 377 -9.16 -9.86 -9.14
C GLU A 377 -8.46 -11.22 -9.22
N ARG A 378 -7.42 -11.32 -10.05
CA ARG A 378 -6.59 -12.51 -10.18
C ARG A 378 -5.94 -12.91 -8.85
N THR A 379 -5.36 -11.94 -8.15
CA THR A 379 -4.67 -12.19 -6.88
C THR A 379 -5.65 -12.67 -5.82
N PHE A 380 -6.84 -12.06 -5.77
CA PHE A 380 -7.84 -12.41 -4.78
C PHE A 380 -8.50 -13.77 -5.09
N TRP A 381 -8.80 -14.05 -6.34
CA TRP A 381 -9.37 -15.35 -6.74
C TRP A 381 -8.40 -16.52 -6.51
N ARG A 382 -7.11 -16.31 -6.62
CA ARG A 382 -6.09 -17.30 -6.18
C ARG A 382 -6.19 -17.59 -4.68
N LYS A 383 -6.39 -16.56 -3.85
CA LYS A 383 -6.59 -16.73 -2.41
C LYS A 383 -7.89 -17.48 -2.11
N LEU A 384 -8.98 -17.10 -2.79
CA LEU A 384 -10.26 -17.80 -2.65
C LEU A 384 -10.15 -19.27 -3.06
N GLN A 385 -9.45 -19.57 -4.17
CA GLN A 385 -9.20 -20.95 -4.60
C GLN A 385 -8.40 -21.73 -3.56
N SER A 386 -7.36 -21.13 -2.97
CA SER A 386 -6.59 -21.77 -1.89
C SER A 386 -7.44 -22.01 -0.64
N LYS A 387 -8.35 -21.10 -0.32
CA LYS A 387 -9.26 -21.19 0.81
C LYS A 387 -10.40 -22.19 0.57
N TYR A 388 -10.93 -22.22 -0.65
CA TYR A 388 -12.10 -23.02 -1.08
C TYR A 388 -11.76 -23.90 -2.28
N SER A 389 -10.84 -24.84 -2.07
CA SER A 389 -10.31 -25.69 -3.12
C SER A 389 -11.34 -26.65 -3.75
N SER A 390 -12.52 -26.78 -3.16
CA SER A 390 -13.66 -27.55 -3.68
C SER A 390 -14.34 -26.87 -4.87
N VAL A 391 -14.21 -25.53 -5.03
CA VAL A 391 -14.92 -24.75 -6.06
C VAL A 391 -14.27 -24.95 -7.44
N CYS A 392 -12.96 -24.86 -7.52
CA CYS A 392 -12.18 -25.04 -8.76
C CYS A 392 -10.74 -25.43 -8.43
N SER A 393 -10.01 -25.94 -9.42
CA SER A 393 -8.60 -26.26 -9.29
C SER A 393 -7.71 -25.02 -9.48
N LYS A 394 -6.46 -25.10 -9.03
CA LYS A 394 -5.45 -24.07 -9.25
C LYS A 394 -5.17 -23.88 -10.75
N GLU A 395 -5.12 -24.96 -11.51
CA GLU A 395 -4.89 -24.95 -12.96
C GLU A 395 -6.01 -24.20 -13.71
N GLU A 396 -7.26 -24.36 -13.27
CA GLU A 396 -8.40 -23.68 -13.88
C GLU A 396 -8.34 -22.17 -13.61
N ILE A 397 -7.96 -21.74 -12.39
CA ILE A 397 -7.75 -20.32 -12.09
C ILE A 397 -6.60 -19.73 -12.92
N GLU A 398 -5.47 -20.44 -13.04
CA GLU A 398 -4.34 -19.96 -13.85
C GLU A 398 -4.72 -19.86 -15.33
N THR A 399 -5.48 -20.80 -15.84
CA THR A 399 -5.98 -20.81 -17.23
C THR A 399 -6.96 -19.66 -17.48
N LEU A 400 -7.86 -19.39 -16.51
CA LEU A 400 -8.80 -18.26 -16.63
C LEU A 400 -8.07 -16.93 -16.75
N PHE A 401 -7.06 -16.71 -15.90
CA PHE A 401 -6.29 -15.46 -15.88
C PHE A 401 -5.03 -15.46 -16.74
N ASP A 402 -4.91 -16.42 -17.66
CA ASP A 402 -3.88 -16.36 -18.69
C ASP A 402 -4.09 -15.13 -19.57
N PRO A 403 -3.02 -14.41 -19.99
CA PRO A 403 -3.14 -13.22 -20.84
C PRO A 403 -3.89 -13.43 -22.18
N ASP A 404 -3.96 -14.67 -22.66
CA ASP A 404 -4.72 -15.02 -23.86
C ASP A 404 -6.24 -15.07 -23.60
N ASN A 405 -6.67 -15.24 -22.34
CA ASN A 405 -8.07 -15.32 -21.94
C ASN A 405 -8.57 -14.06 -21.22
N THR A 406 -7.70 -13.47 -20.37
CA THR A 406 -8.05 -12.31 -19.56
C THR A 406 -7.14 -11.13 -19.82
N ILE A 407 -7.71 -10.01 -20.18
CA ILE A 407 -7.03 -8.77 -20.51
C ILE A 407 -7.03 -7.83 -19.30
N ASP A 408 -5.84 -7.50 -18.79
CA ASP A 408 -5.65 -6.45 -17.78
C ASP A 408 -5.65 -5.08 -18.47
N LEU A 409 -6.76 -4.36 -18.39
CA LEU A 409 -6.91 -3.04 -19.02
C LEU A 409 -5.98 -1.99 -18.42
N LEU A 410 -5.60 -2.09 -17.14
CA LEU A 410 -4.60 -1.18 -16.55
C LEU A 410 -3.22 -1.38 -17.21
N TYR A 411 -2.86 -2.64 -17.52
CA TYR A 411 -1.64 -2.92 -18.29
C TYR A 411 -1.72 -2.35 -19.71
N VAL A 412 -2.85 -2.54 -20.38
CA VAL A 412 -3.10 -1.99 -21.73
C VAL A 412 -2.97 -0.47 -21.73
N VAL A 413 -3.68 0.21 -20.84
CA VAL A 413 -3.58 1.67 -20.65
C VAL A 413 -2.14 2.08 -20.38
N GLY A 414 -1.50 1.44 -19.41
CA GLY A 414 -0.14 1.77 -19.02
C GLY A 414 0.89 1.59 -20.12
N LYS A 415 0.72 0.63 -21.02
CA LYS A 415 1.68 0.28 -22.07
C LYS A 415 1.44 1.02 -23.38
N TYR A 416 0.21 1.12 -23.81
CA TYR A 416 -0.16 1.51 -25.17
C TYR A 416 -0.80 2.89 -25.31
N THR A 417 -0.99 3.61 -24.20
CA THR A 417 -1.65 4.91 -24.22
C THR A 417 -0.90 5.97 -23.45
N VAL A 418 -1.14 7.23 -23.80
CA VAL A 418 -0.68 8.40 -23.03
C VAL A 418 -1.92 9.22 -22.65
N TRP A 419 -1.99 9.55 -21.34
CA TRP A 419 -3.12 10.27 -20.75
C TRP A 419 -2.65 11.55 -20.06
N PRO A 420 -3.42 12.64 -20.12
CA PRO A 420 -3.13 13.89 -19.42
C PRO A 420 -3.60 13.85 -17.95
N THR A 421 -3.51 12.70 -17.31
CA THR A 421 -3.99 12.45 -15.96
C THR A 421 -2.85 12.16 -14.99
N ARG A 422 -3.06 12.39 -13.69
CA ARG A 422 -2.03 12.19 -12.65
C ARG A 422 -1.83 10.73 -12.27
N ASP A 423 -2.81 9.90 -12.52
CA ASP A 423 -2.74 8.45 -12.33
C ASP A 423 -3.62 7.75 -13.39
N HIS A 424 -3.49 6.44 -13.46
CA HIS A 424 -4.28 5.60 -14.37
C HIS A 424 -5.31 4.77 -13.60
N THR A 425 -5.80 5.25 -12.45
CA THR A 425 -6.91 4.56 -11.78
C THR A 425 -8.17 4.65 -12.66
N LEU A 426 -9.00 3.62 -12.62
CA LEU A 426 -10.24 3.58 -13.40
C LEU A 426 -11.10 4.84 -13.18
N LYS A 427 -11.21 5.29 -11.92
CA LYS A 427 -11.96 6.50 -11.56
C LYS A 427 -11.39 7.76 -12.22
N THR A 428 -10.07 7.92 -12.24
CA THR A 428 -9.42 9.08 -12.85
C THR A 428 -9.61 9.09 -14.35
N LEU A 429 -9.42 7.95 -15.02
CA LEU A 429 -9.60 7.86 -16.48
C LEU A 429 -11.06 8.02 -16.90
N ALA A 430 -11.98 7.37 -16.18
CA ALA A 430 -13.40 7.48 -16.46
C ALA A 430 -13.89 8.94 -16.32
N GLN A 431 -13.42 9.68 -15.29
CA GLN A 431 -13.72 11.10 -15.14
C GLN A 431 -13.16 11.94 -16.30
N SER A 432 -11.98 11.62 -16.81
CA SER A 432 -11.40 12.34 -17.96
C SER A 432 -12.13 12.06 -19.29
N LEU A 433 -12.95 11.00 -19.33
CA LEU A 433 -13.87 10.66 -20.42
C LEU A 433 -15.31 11.12 -20.15
N ASP A 434 -15.51 12.07 -19.24
CA ASP A 434 -16.82 12.60 -18.83
C ASP A 434 -17.80 11.57 -18.24
N PHE A 435 -17.31 10.40 -17.82
CA PHE A 435 -18.13 9.42 -17.12
C PHE A 435 -18.52 9.95 -15.74
N LYS A 436 -19.79 9.83 -15.38
CA LYS A 436 -20.33 10.26 -14.09
C LYS A 436 -20.90 9.08 -13.35
N TRP A 437 -20.39 8.85 -12.13
CA TRP A 437 -21.03 7.91 -11.22
C TRP A 437 -22.41 8.42 -10.81
N ARG A 438 -23.34 7.51 -10.59
CA ARG A 438 -24.70 7.86 -10.13
C ARG A 438 -24.70 8.36 -8.70
N ASP A 439 -23.80 7.84 -7.88
CA ASP A 439 -23.70 8.16 -6.46
C ASP A 439 -22.72 9.30 -6.21
N THR A 440 -22.99 10.06 -5.13
CA THR A 440 -22.16 11.21 -4.74
C THR A 440 -20.82 10.81 -4.10
N ASP A 441 -20.72 9.58 -3.56
CA ASP A 441 -19.50 9.03 -2.98
C ASP A 441 -19.29 7.57 -3.45
N PRO A 442 -18.82 7.37 -4.67
CA PRO A 442 -18.60 6.04 -5.25
C PRO A 442 -17.37 5.40 -4.63
N SER A 443 -17.51 4.78 -3.47
CA SER A 443 -16.45 4.03 -2.77
C SER A 443 -17.00 2.70 -2.25
N GLY A 444 -16.15 1.66 -2.23
CA GLY A 444 -16.51 0.38 -1.60
C GLY A 444 -16.85 0.48 -0.11
N VAL A 445 -16.59 1.64 0.54
CA VAL A 445 -17.01 1.93 1.92
C VAL A 445 -18.47 2.40 1.99
N ALA A 446 -18.98 2.95 0.87
CA ALA A 446 -20.37 3.44 0.78
C ALA A 446 -21.31 2.42 0.14
N SER A 447 -20.78 1.36 -0.43
CA SER A 447 -21.55 0.22 -0.94
C SER A 447 -21.70 -0.85 0.12
#